data_1f9e06e97f3fbcbfec3919f9d7cd516a
#
_entry.id   1f9e06e97f3fbcbfec3919f9d7cd516a
#
_cell.length_a   1.000
_cell.length_b   1.000
_cell.length_c   1.000
_cell.angle_alpha   90.00
_cell.angle_beta   90.00
_cell.angle_gamma   90.00
#
_symmetry.space_group_name_H-M   'P 1'
#
loop_
_entity.id
_entity.type
_entity.pdbx_description
1 polymer ?
#
loop_
_entity_poly.entity_id
_entity_poly.type
_entity_poly.pdbx_seq_one_letter_code
_entity_poly.pdbx_strand_id
1 'polypeptide(L)'
;MAKRILTVDDSKTMRDMVAFTLKKAGYEVGEAEDGKAALTVLAGAKFDLIITDLNMPNMDGISLIKNVRAAAQHRAVPILILTTESDSTKKADGKAAGATGWLVKPFSPEKLLELVLRVCP
;
A
#
# COMPACT_ATOMS: atom_id res chain seq x y z
N MET A 1 2.74 9.66 -18.74
CA MET A 1 1.63 9.77 -17.77
C MET A 1 2.09 9.33 -16.39
N ALA A 2 1.62 10.02 -15.36
CA ALA A 2 2.01 9.68 -13.99
C ALA A 2 1.32 8.39 -13.53
N LYS A 3 2.07 7.57 -12.81
CA LYS A 3 1.51 6.39 -12.14
C LYS A 3 0.68 6.84 -10.95
N ARG A 4 -0.40 6.11 -10.66
CA ARG A 4 -1.30 6.42 -9.54
C ARG A 4 -1.08 5.40 -8.42
N ILE A 5 -0.82 5.92 -7.23
CA ILE A 5 -0.53 5.10 -6.05
C ILE A 5 -1.56 5.38 -4.97
N LEU A 6 -2.16 4.32 -4.42
CA LEU A 6 -3.05 4.44 -3.26
C LEU A 6 -2.26 4.12 -2.00
N THR A 7 -2.22 5.05 -1.05
CA THR A 7 -1.59 4.81 0.25
C THR A 7 -2.67 4.64 1.33
N VAL A 8 -2.57 3.57 2.10
CA VAL A 8 -3.55 3.18 3.11
C VAL A 8 -2.85 3.08 4.46
N ASP A 9 -3.20 3.96 5.39
CA ASP A 9 -2.60 3.98 6.72
C ASP A 9 -3.54 4.75 7.64
N ASP A 10 -3.78 4.26 8.85
CA ASP A 10 -4.63 4.95 9.82
C ASP A 10 -3.91 6.14 10.48
N SER A 11 -2.59 6.22 10.36
CA SER A 11 -1.82 7.37 10.81
C SER A 11 -1.81 8.46 9.74
N LYS A 12 -2.50 9.56 10.01
CA LYS A 12 -2.52 10.70 9.07
C LYS A 12 -1.12 11.25 8.82
N THR A 13 -0.29 11.33 9.88
CA THR A 13 1.09 11.82 9.75
C THR A 13 1.91 10.96 8.81
N MET A 14 1.83 9.64 8.95
CA MET A 14 2.54 8.72 8.08
C MET A 14 2.00 8.79 6.65
N ARG A 15 0.68 8.84 6.50
CA ARG A 15 0.04 8.93 5.20
C ARG A 15 0.46 10.22 4.47
N ASP A 16 0.50 11.35 5.19
CA ASP A 16 0.93 12.63 4.63
C ASP A 16 2.39 12.58 4.18
N MET A 17 3.26 11.96 4.97
CA MET A 17 4.69 11.83 4.64
C MET A 17 4.89 10.98 3.38
N VAL A 18 4.24 9.85 3.31
CA VAL A 18 4.32 8.96 2.14
C VAL A 18 3.79 9.69 0.90
N ALA A 19 2.62 10.33 1.02
CA ALA A 19 2.02 11.05 -0.08
C ALA A 19 2.92 12.18 -0.58
N PHE A 20 3.52 12.94 0.34
CA PHE A 20 4.45 14.03 -0.02
C PHE A 20 5.64 13.48 -0.80
N THR A 21 6.25 12.42 -0.30
CA THR A 21 7.41 11.79 -0.93
C THR A 21 7.09 11.32 -2.36
N LEU A 22 5.95 10.67 -2.52
CA LEU A 22 5.54 10.14 -3.82
C LEU A 22 5.16 11.25 -4.80
N LYS A 23 4.42 12.26 -4.35
CA LYS A 23 4.04 13.40 -5.20
C LYS A 23 5.26 14.16 -5.69
N LYS A 24 6.24 14.36 -4.81
CA LYS A 24 7.49 15.03 -5.16
C LYS A 24 8.25 14.27 -6.24
N ALA A 25 8.12 12.95 -6.26
CA ALA A 25 8.75 12.10 -7.27
C ALA A 25 7.95 11.99 -8.57
N GLY A 26 6.79 12.65 -8.66
CA GLY A 26 6.00 12.68 -9.89
C GLY A 26 4.81 11.74 -9.94
N TYR A 27 4.50 11.04 -8.84
CA TYR A 27 3.35 10.13 -8.79
C TYR A 27 2.07 10.87 -8.40
N GLU A 28 0.94 10.38 -8.88
CA GLU A 28 -0.37 10.80 -8.38
C GLU A 28 -0.72 9.90 -7.21
N VAL A 29 -1.29 10.47 -6.14
CA VAL A 29 -1.52 9.74 -4.90
C VAL A 29 -2.96 9.88 -4.45
N GLY A 30 -3.60 8.73 -4.18
CA GLY A 30 -4.86 8.66 -3.46
C GLY A 30 -4.58 8.18 -2.04
N GLU A 31 -5.46 8.50 -1.11
CA GLU A 31 -5.30 8.16 0.29
C GLU A 31 -6.54 7.49 0.87
N ALA A 32 -6.33 6.58 1.81
CA ALA A 32 -7.41 5.95 2.58
C ALA A 32 -6.92 5.71 4.01
N GLU A 33 -7.81 5.85 4.98
CA GLU A 33 -7.43 5.72 6.39
C GLU A 33 -7.49 4.28 6.92
N ASP A 34 -8.16 3.38 6.20
CA ASP A 34 -8.23 1.96 6.58
C ASP A 34 -8.59 1.11 5.35
N GLY A 35 -8.69 -0.21 5.57
CA GLY A 35 -8.99 -1.13 4.48
C GLY A 35 -10.38 -0.93 3.87
N LYS A 36 -11.37 -0.58 4.67
CA LYS A 36 -12.73 -0.34 4.15
C LYS A 36 -12.76 0.90 3.26
N ALA A 37 -12.13 1.99 3.70
CA ALA A 37 -12.03 3.20 2.91
C ALA A 37 -11.27 2.94 1.61
N ALA A 38 -10.20 2.11 1.67
CA ALA A 38 -9.45 1.72 0.49
C ALA A 38 -10.31 0.98 -0.53
N LEU A 39 -11.13 0.03 -0.08
CA LEU A 39 -12.04 -0.71 -0.97
C LEU A 39 -13.06 0.22 -1.63
N THR A 40 -13.55 1.21 -0.90
CA THR A 40 -14.47 2.20 -1.45
C THR A 40 -13.80 3.01 -2.58
N VAL A 41 -12.56 3.43 -2.35
CA VAL A 41 -11.78 4.17 -3.38
C VAL A 41 -11.53 3.28 -4.59
N LEU A 42 -11.14 2.03 -4.36
CA LEU A 42 -10.82 1.08 -5.43
C LEU A 42 -12.05 0.69 -6.25
N ALA A 43 -13.25 0.78 -5.69
CA ALA A 43 -14.47 0.50 -6.43
C ALA A 43 -14.70 1.50 -7.57
N GLY A 44 -14.18 2.73 -7.43
CA GLY A 44 -14.39 3.79 -8.42
C GLY A 44 -13.15 4.24 -9.16
N ALA A 45 -11.98 3.66 -8.89
CA ALA A 45 -10.73 4.12 -9.51
C ALA A 45 -9.72 2.98 -9.60
N LYS A 46 -8.83 3.05 -10.59
CA LYS A 46 -7.72 2.11 -10.74
C LYS A 46 -6.42 2.76 -10.31
N PHE A 47 -5.56 1.95 -9.69
CA PHE A 47 -4.24 2.38 -9.26
C PHE A 47 -3.18 1.44 -9.81
N ASP A 48 -1.97 1.95 -9.96
CA ASP A 48 -0.82 1.18 -10.44
C ASP A 48 -0.08 0.49 -9.31
N LEU A 49 -0.29 0.94 -8.07
CA LEU A 49 0.33 0.39 -6.88
C LEU A 49 -0.53 0.71 -5.66
N ILE A 50 -0.60 -0.23 -4.72
CA ILE A 50 -1.22 0.00 -3.42
C ILE A 50 -0.13 -0.14 -2.36
N ILE A 51 -0.01 0.86 -1.47
CA ILE A 51 0.87 0.80 -0.31
C ILE A 51 -0.02 0.77 0.92
N THR A 52 0.09 -0.25 1.75
CA THR A 52 -0.78 -0.39 2.92
C THR A 52 -0.02 -0.78 4.18
N ASP A 53 -0.45 -0.25 5.32
CA ASP A 53 -0.03 -0.76 6.62
C ASP A 53 -0.77 -2.08 6.91
N LEU A 54 -0.31 -2.83 7.89
CA LEU A 54 -0.95 -4.06 8.35
C LEU A 54 -1.99 -3.80 9.43
N ASN A 55 -1.63 -3.00 10.43
CA ASN A 55 -2.44 -2.81 11.64
C ASN A 55 -3.31 -1.57 11.49
N MET A 56 -4.57 -1.78 11.13
CA MET A 56 -5.54 -0.70 10.93
C MET A 56 -6.88 -1.10 11.53
N PRO A 57 -7.68 -0.13 12.01
CA PRO A 57 -9.03 -0.42 12.48
C PRO A 57 -9.95 -0.82 11.30
N ASN A 58 -11.06 -1.41 11.61
CA ASN A 58 -12.13 -1.81 10.66
C ASN A 58 -11.74 -2.93 9.70
N MET A 59 -10.59 -2.85 9.05
CA MET A 59 -10.07 -3.90 8.18
C MET A 59 -8.55 -3.78 8.12
N ASP A 60 -7.84 -4.82 8.53
CA ASP A 60 -6.37 -4.82 8.51
C ASP A 60 -5.82 -5.00 7.09
N GLY A 61 -4.49 -4.84 6.96
CA GLY A 61 -3.83 -4.92 5.66
C GLY A 61 -3.91 -6.29 5.01
N ILE A 62 -3.84 -7.36 5.78
CA ILE A 62 -3.94 -8.73 5.23
C ILE A 62 -5.32 -8.95 4.62
N SER A 63 -6.37 -8.56 5.34
CA SER A 63 -7.75 -8.67 4.84
C SER A 63 -7.96 -7.80 3.61
N LEU A 64 -7.39 -6.60 3.60
CA LEU A 64 -7.45 -5.71 2.44
C LEU A 64 -6.81 -6.39 1.21
N ILE A 65 -5.62 -6.95 1.38
CA ILE A 65 -4.92 -7.63 0.28
C ILE A 65 -5.75 -8.77 -0.28
N LYS A 66 -6.33 -9.59 0.59
CA LYS A 66 -7.19 -10.70 0.17
C LYS A 66 -8.39 -10.20 -0.65
N ASN A 67 -9.03 -9.13 -0.20
CA ASN A 67 -10.16 -8.53 -0.93
C ASN A 67 -9.74 -7.98 -2.28
N VAL A 68 -8.59 -7.32 -2.36
CA VAL A 68 -8.06 -6.78 -3.60
C VAL A 68 -7.78 -7.90 -4.60
N ARG A 69 -7.15 -8.98 -4.14
CA ARG A 69 -6.82 -10.13 -5.01
C ARG A 69 -8.06 -10.88 -5.49
N ALA A 70 -9.15 -10.83 -4.73
CA ALA A 70 -10.41 -11.47 -5.11
C ALA A 70 -11.16 -10.66 -6.18
N ALA A 71 -10.88 -9.36 -6.30
CA ALA A 71 -11.53 -8.50 -7.29
C ALA A 71 -10.80 -8.62 -8.63
N ALA A 72 -11.52 -8.99 -9.70
CA ALA A 72 -10.91 -9.24 -11.00
C ALA A 72 -10.13 -8.04 -11.54
N GLN A 73 -10.63 -6.80 -11.33
CA GLN A 73 -10.00 -5.60 -11.84
C GLN A 73 -8.71 -5.21 -11.10
N HIS A 74 -8.47 -5.80 -9.93
CA HIS A 74 -7.28 -5.47 -9.11
C HIS A 74 -6.40 -6.68 -8.82
N ARG A 75 -6.67 -7.80 -9.47
CA ARG A 75 -5.99 -9.07 -9.17
C ARG A 75 -4.48 -9.00 -9.31
N ALA A 76 -3.98 -8.21 -10.25
CA ALA A 76 -2.56 -8.14 -10.59
C ALA A 76 -1.87 -6.86 -10.09
N VAL A 77 -2.59 -5.95 -9.41
CA VAL A 77 -1.98 -4.70 -8.96
C VAL A 77 -0.88 -5.00 -7.93
N PRO A 78 0.32 -4.39 -8.04
CA PRO A 78 1.34 -4.56 -7.01
C PRO A 78 0.87 -4.01 -5.68
N ILE A 79 1.20 -4.70 -4.59
CA ILE A 79 0.88 -4.25 -3.23
C ILE A 79 2.14 -4.28 -2.38
N LEU A 80 2.50 -3.13 -1.81
CA LEU A 80 3.65 -2.98 -0.93
C LEU A 80 3.14 -2.76 0.49
N ILE A 81 3.60 -3.60 1.43
CA ILE A 81 3.26 -3.43 2.84
C ILE A 81 4.28 -2.51 3.49
N LEU A 82 3.80 -1.52 4.23
CA LEU A 82 4.62 -0.49 4.88
C LEU A 82 4.19 -0.41 6.34
N THR A 83 4.94 -1.05 7.25
CA THR A 83 4.50 -1.25 8.63
C THR A 83 5.65 -1.31 9.61
N THR A 84 5.35 -1.10 10.90
CA THR A 84 6.32 -1.32 11.98
C THR A 84 6.51 -2.81 12.29
N GLU A 85 5.62 -3.67 11.78
CA GLU A 85 5.68 -5.11 12.03
C GLU A 85 6.82 -5.76 11.27
N SER A 86 7.71 -6.46 12.00
CA SER A 86 8.85 -7.16 11.40
C SER A 86 8.82 -8.68 11.66
N ASP A 87 7.75 -9.17 12.28
CA ASP A 87 7.59 -10.59 12.60
C ASP A 87 7.54 -11.42 11.31
N SER A 88 8.31 -12.50 11.27
CA SER A 88 8.40 -13.35 10.07
C SER A 88 7.09 -14.05 9.74
N THR A 89 6.27 -14.36 10.76
CA THR A 89 4.95 -14.95 10.54
C THR A 89 4.03 -13.97 9.83
N LYS A 90 4.04 -12.69 10.25
CA LYS A 90 3.25 -11.64 9.60
C LYS A 90 3.71 -11.40 8.17
N LYS A 91 5.03 -11.45 7.92
CA LYS A 91 5.56 -11.31 6.55
C LYS A 91 5.10 -12.46 5.67
N ALA A 92 5.13 -13.68 6.21
CA ALA A 92 4.65 -14.86 5.48
C ALA A 92 3.15 -14.75 5.18
N ASP A 93 2.35 -14.29 6.16
CA ASP A 93 0.91 -14.09 5.98
C ASP A 93 0.64 -13.06 4.88
N GLY A 94 1.39 -11.95 4.87
CA GLY A 94 1.26 -10.92 3.85
C GLY A 94 1.57 -11.45 2.47
N LYS A 95 2.65 -12.18 2.35
CA LYS A 95 3.06 -12.80 1.08
C LYS A 95 2.03 -13.83 0.61
N ALA A 96 1.54 -14.66 1.52
CA ALA A 96 0.52 -15.66 1.19
C ALA A 96 -0.79 -15.01 0.74
N ALA A 97 -1.13 -13.85 1.29
CA ALA A 97 -2.31 -13.09 0.89
C ALA A 97 -2.13 -12.43 -0.50
N GLY A 98 -0.90 -12.29 -0.97
CA GLY A 98 -0.62 -11.74 -2.30
C GLY A 98 0.16 -10.43 -2.32
N ALA A 99 0.83 -10.06 -1.23
CA ALA A 99 1.67 -8.87 -1.20
C ALA A 99 2.89 -9.04 -2.11
N THR A 100 3.29 -7.95 -2.76
CA THR A 100 4.43 -7.93 -3.68
C THR A 100 5.73 -7.63 -2.93
N GLY A 101 5.68 -6.78 -1.91
CA GLY A 101 6.86 -6.38 -1.14
C GLY A 101 6.52 -5.93 0.26
N TRP A 102 7.58 -5.71 1.05
CA TRP A 102 7.47 -5.39 2.47
C TRP A 102 8.54 -4.38 2.84
N LEU A 103 8.17 -3.31 3.52
CA LEU A 103 9.10 -2.31 4.01
C LEU A 103 8.77 -1.98 5.47
N VAL A 104 9.76 -2.13 6.37
CA VAL A 104 9.57 -1.90 7.81
C VAL A 104 9.84 -0.44 8.13
N LYS A 105 8.95 0.19 8.91
CA LYS A 105 9.14 1.55 9.46
C LYS A 105 10.10 1.50 10.64
N PRO A 106 10.92 2.53 10.87
CA PRO A 106 11.11 3.71 10.03
C PRO A 106 11.94 3.40 8.78
N PHE A 107 11.71 4.16 7.73
CA PHE A 107 12.42 4.00 6.46
C PHE A 107 12.81 5.38 5.92
N SER A 108 13.78 5.43 5.01
CA SER A 108 14.14 6.68 4.35
C SER A 108 13.26 6.90 3.12
N PRO A 109 13.02 8.15 2.71
CA PRO A 109 12.31 8.43 1.47
C PRO A 109 12.96 7.75 0.26
N GLU A 110 14.29 7.69 0.23
CA GLU A 110 15.05 7.04 -0.85
C GLU A 110 14.73 5.56 -0.94
N LYS A 111 14.64 4.88 0.21
CA LYS A 111 14.31 3.45 0.25
C LYS A 111 12.89 3.20 -0.24
N LEU A 112 11.95 4.03 0.15
CA LEU A 112 10.57 3.94 -0.32
C LEU A 112 10.51 4.08 -1.84
N LEU A 113 11.15 5.11 -2.38
CA LEU A 113 11.14 5.36 -3.82
C LEU A 113 11.83 4.25 -4.60
N GLU A 114 12.93 3.68 -4.06
CA GLU A 114 13.61 2.55 -4.67
C GLU A 114 12.69 1.35 -4.81
N LEU A 115 11.95 1.03 -3.74
CA LEU A 115 11.00 -0.10 -3.77
C LEU A 115 9.83 0.16 -4.71
N VAL A 116 9.32 1.39 -4.72
CA VAL A 116 8.23 1.76 -5.62
C VAL A 116 8.66 1.56 -7.07
N LEU A 117 9.85 2.02 -7.44
CA LEU A 117 10.37 1.81 -8.80
C LEU A 117 10.53 0.35 -9.15
N ARG A 118 10.89 -0.48 -8.17
CA ARG A 118 11.10 -1.91 -8.40
C ARG A 118 9.79 -2.65 -8.67
N VAL A 119 8.71 -2.32 -7.94
CA VAL A 119 7.44 -3.03 -8.04
C VAL A 119 6.48 -2.36 -9.03
N CYS A 120 6.73 -1.12 -9.39
CA CYS A 120 5.88 -0.32 -10.27
C CYS A 120 6.75 0.52 -11.21
N PRO A 121 7.54 -0.14 -12.07
CA PRO A 121 8.49 0.56 -12.95
C PRO A 121 7.81 1.43 -14.02
#